data_dda17c82f3a3e70093af7296528d720b
#
_entry.id   dda17c82f3a3e70093af7296528d720b
#
_cell.length_a   1.000
_cell.length_b   1.000
_cell.length_c   1.000
_cell.angle_alpha   90.00
_cell.angle_beta   90.00
_cell.angle_gamma   90.00
#
_symmetry.space_group_name_H-M   'P 1'
#
loop_
_entity.id
_entity.type
_entity.pdbx_description
1 polymer ?
#
loop_
_entity_poly.entity_id
_entity_poly.type
_entity_poly.pdbx_seq_one_letter_code
_entity_poly.pdbx_strand_id
1 'polypeptide(L)'
;MGFAVVACLAIVVVVAVESYDVKLTKRSTLYIPDHYNPNATVHYALFGGSTEQGSYDHSTKIAYVVGGTVIHAIDVSNPDNMTIVAHVEMANVDFTDVEFCGDYVFTAVDDQAERANGRVIIYSAYNATSMSMSEVVQIPVGAVPDMLKPTHDCSKVIVAVEGEAYQNPPNQITDPEGLVVIISFHDTISNYTKTSLNFTKYNDRVADLRSSGVRHVYQENNNPFSNDVEPEYVALNADGTMAYVVLQENNAVATVDLVSQNITGVHGLGYKDWSKLKLDPSDEDRGAFLYPYSVLGMYQSDSAVFFRFKGVDYLLMANEGDAKDYSFGTYKWSEEVKAGKIDASILPALDATTRDQLTRDTLLGRLTVSVSPAGKNSSGNLEALYTFGGRSFSIRQTNDMSLVYDSGDDLSKRLYAHNMDLFNGHVGKASHRPFEDYDLRSRSKGLETEAVATGEIEGRTLLFVANERPGTIFVYSLDSDVTKPEFHYIYSGIPETRTKSWQELYDDRQLSEIDCEDIKFVSGDKSPTGKPVLLVTGSVSGTLSIINVEVTKSPPQTEKPTSSAGGLTSELTLAVITTAVVYLCGRMWP
;
A
#
# COMPACT_ATOMS: atom_id res chain seq x y z
N MET A 1 -37.56 -28.69 -61.28
CA MET A 1 -36.36 -28.35 -60.49
C MET A 1 -36.73 -27.16 -59.69
N GLY A 2 -37.05 -27.35 -58.39
CA GLY A 2 -37.38 -26.27 -57.48
C GLY A 2 -36.16 -26.00 -56.57
N PHE A 3 -35.65 -24.82 -56.60
CA PHE A 3 -34.61 -24.37 -55.64
C PHE A 3 -35.29 -23.92 -54.36
N ALA A 4 -35.05 -24.65 -53.28
CA ALA A 4 -35.40 -24.17 -51.92
C ALA A 4 -34.28 -23.23 -51.41
N VAL A 5 -34.64 -21.96 -51.17
CA VAL A 5 -33.76 -21.01 -50.53
C VAL A 5 -33.92 -21.20 -49.02
N VAL A 6 -32.90 -21.71 -48.38
CA VAL A 6 -32.83 -21.76 -46.90
C VAL A 6 -32.28 -20.41 -46.40
N ALA A 7 -33.14 -19.60 -45.79
CA ALA A 7 -32.73 -18.38 -45.12
C ALA A 7 -32.21 -18.74 -43.72
N CYS A 8 -30.91 -18.60 -43.48
CA CYS A 8 -30.32 -18.67 -42.13
C CYS A 8 -30.54 -17.32 -41.40
N LEU A 9 -31.35 -17.34 -40.36
CA LEU A 9 -31.49 -16.20 -39.44
C LEU A 9 -30.33 -16.23 -38.45
N ALA A 10 -29.39 -15.31 -38.56
CA ALA A 10 -28.37 -15.11 -37.54
C ALA A 10 -28.97 -14.24 -36.44
N ILE A 11 -29.15 -14.82 -35.25
CA ILE A 11 -29.51 -14.04 -34.05
C ILE A 11 -28.20 -13.46 -33.51
N VAL A 12 -28.00 -12.15 -33.67
CA VAL A 12 -26.93 -11.42 -33.01
C VAL A 12 -27.43 -11.09 -31.62
N VAL A 13 -26.89 -11.78 -30.61
CA VAL A 13 -27.09 -11.41 -29.21
C VAL A 13 -26.11 -10.29 -28.90
N VAL A 14 -26.59 -9.07 -28.89
CA VAL A 14 -25.83 -7.93 -28.38
C VAL A 14 -25.90 -8.01 -26.85
N VAL A 15 -24.84 -8.45 -26.23
CA VAL A 15 -24.67 -8.31 -24.77
C VAL A 15 -24.31 -6.84 -24.54
N ALA A 16 -25.25 -6.07 -24.02
CA ALA A 16 -24.98 -4.73 -23.56
C ALA A 16 -24.01 -4.85 -22.35
N VAL A 17 -22.79 -4.41 -22.51
CA VAL A 17 -21.86 -4.25 -21.38
C VAL A 17 -22.37 -3.03 -20.61
N GLU A 18 -22.87 -3.25 -19.40
CA GLU A 18 -23.22 -2.16 -18.49
C GLU A 18 -21.93 -1.44 -18.11
N SER A 19 -21.77 -0.18 -18.48
CA SER A 19 -20.68 0.66 -17.99
C SER A 19 -21.08 1.31 -16.68
N TYR A 20 -20.11 1.44 -15.78
CA TYR A 20 -20.30 2.05 -14.46
C TYR A 20 -19.31 3.19 -14.31
N ASP A 21 -19.75 4.20 -13.59
CA ASP A 21 -18.91 5.29 -13.14
C ASP A 21 -18.76 5.18 -11.62
N VAL A 22 -17.53 5.27 -11.12
CA VAL A 22 -17.23 5.24 -9.68
C VAL A 22 -16.61 6.58 -9.31
N LYS A 23 -17.15 7.21 -8.28
CA LYS A 23 -16.69 8.49 -7.79
C LYS A 23 -16.48 8.44 -6.27
N LEU A 24 -15.43 9.10 -5.79
CA LEU A 24 -15.20 9.37 -4.38
C LEU A 24 -15.64 10.79 -4.04
N THR A 25 -16.39 10.94 -2.94
CA THR A 25 -16.86 12.25 -2.47
C THR A 25 -16.63 12.36 -0.98
N LYS A 26 -15.76 13.28 -0.57
CA LYS A 26 -15.49 13.54 0.85
C LYS A 26 -16.77 13.93 1.59
N ARG A 27 -17.08 13.22 2.66
CA ARG A 27 -18.19 13.52 3.56
C ARG A 27 -17.76 14.48 4.65
N SER A 28 -16.71 14.11 5.37
CA SER A 28 -16.16 14.89 6.47
C SER A 28 -14.70 14.52 6.74
N THR A 29 -14.03 15.40 7.45
CA THR A 29 -12.65 15.20 7.94
C THR A 29 -12.58 15.67 9.39
N LEU A 30 -12.02 14.84 10.26
CA LEU A 30 -11.65 15.20 11.62
C LEU A 30 -10.12 15.38 11.69
N TYR A 31 -9.69 16.51 12.21
CA TYR A 31 -8.29 16.75 12.57
C TYR A 31 -8.05 16.19 13.96
N ILE A 32 -7.00 15.41 14.10
CA ILE A 32 -6.68 14.65 15.31
C ILE A 32 -5.47 15.28 15.98
N PRO A 33 -5.54 15.50 17.31
CA PRO A 33 -4.39 16.05 18.05
C PRO A 33 -3.26 15.03 18.12
N ASP A 34 -2.03 15.53 18.04
CA ASP A 34 -0.81 14.76 18.25
C ASP A 34 -0.39 14.67 19.71
N HIS A 35 -0.96 15.53 20.57
CA HIS A 35 -0.58 15.61 21.98
C HIS A 35 -1.67 16.25 22.85
N TYR A 36 -1.80 15.76 24.09
CA TYR A 36 -2.70 16.29 25.12
C TYR A 36 -1.91 16.85 26.29
N ASN A 37 -1.89 18.18 26.45
CA ASN A 37 -1.24 18.83 27.57
C ASN A 37 -2.02 18.64 28.87
N PRO A 38 -1.36 18.41 30.03
CA PRO A 38 -2.01 18.32 31.34
C PRO A 38 -2.84 19.55 31.71
N ASN A 39 -2.62 20.69 31.06
CA ASN A 39 -3.32 21.96 31.28
C ASN A 39 -4.50 22.17 30.30
N ALA A 40 -5.03 21.11 29.70
CA ALA A 40 -6.20 21.10 28.81
C ALA A 40 -6.02 21.85 27.47
N THR A 41 -4.81 22.13 27.04
CA THR A 41 -4.54 22.57 25.67
C THR A 41 -4.23 21.39 24.78
N VAL A 42 -5.08 21.17 23.77
CA VAL A 42 -4.90 20.15 22.75
C VAL A 42 -3.97 20.70 21.67
N HIS A 43 -2.95 19.91 21.29
CA HIS A 43 -2.00 20.32 20.26
C HIS A 43 -2.35 19.68 18.91
N TYR A 44 -2.25 20.46 17.84
CA TYR A 44 -2.44 20.00 16.45
C TYR A 44 -1.27 20.53 15.63
N ALA A 45 -0.64 19.68 14.87
CA ALA A 45 0.46 20.07 14.02
C ALA A 45 0.37 19.43 12.63
N LEU A 46 0.66 20.23 11.61
CA LEU A 46 1.06 19.66 10.33
C LEU A 46 2.39 18.95 10.52
N PHE A 47 2.56 17.74 10.04
CA PHE A 47 3.69 16.83 10.31
C PHE A 47 3.73 16.30 11.77
N GLY A 48 2.59 16.26 12.45
CA GLY A 48 2.53 15.77 13.84
C GLY A 48 2.49 14.25 13.97
N GLY A 49 2.27 13.50 12.90
CA GLY A 49 2.17 12.04 12.92
C GLY A 49 1.05 11.53 13.83
N SER A 50 -0.08 12.27 13.91
CA SER A 50 -1.15 11.93 14.86
C SER A 50 -2.09 10.84 14.37
N THR A 51 -1.96 10.43 13.12
CA THR A 51 -2.78 9.38 12.50
C THR A 51 -1.94 8.56 11.53
N GLU A 52 -1.76 7.30 11.85
CA GLU A 52 -1.13 6.32 10.97
C GLU A 52 -2.14 5.25 10.62
N GLN A 53 -2.38 4.31 11.51
CA GLN A 53 -3.30 3.21 11.27
C GLN A 53 -4.66 3.45 11.93
N GLY A 54 -5.71 2.81 11.36
CA GLY A 54 -7.05 2.93 11.88
C GLY A 54 -7.84 1.63 11.83
N SER A 55 -8.79 1.47 12.74
CA SER A 55 -9.72 0.35 12.77
C SER A 55 -11.14 0.83 13.08
N TYR A 56 -12.14 -0.01 12.83
CA TYR A 56 -13.53 0.42 12.93
C TYR A 56 -14.45 -0.64 13.53
N ASP A 57 -15.09 -0.29 14.64
CA ASP A 57 -16.21 -1.05 15.18
C ASP A 57 -17.52 -0.60 14.53
N HIS A 58 -18.00 -1.42 13.61
CA HIS A 58 -19.25 -1.14 12.90
C HIS A 58 -20.50 -1.26 13.79
N SER A 59 -20.43 -1.92 14.93
CA SER A 59 -21.57 -2.13 15.84
C SER A 59 -21.87 -0.89 16.67
N THR A 60 -20.84 -0.25 17.18
CA THR A 60 -20.94 0.98 18.00
C THR A 60 -20.69 2.26 17.20
N LYS A 61 -20.18 2.15 15.98
CA LYS A 61 -19.74 3.27 15.13
C LYS A 61 -18.58 4.06 15.75
N ILE A 62 -17.66 3.34 16.38
CA ILE A 62 -16.41 3.90 16.89
C ILE A 62 -15.27 3.55 15.94
N ALA A 63 -14.54 4.54 15.52
CA ALA A 63 -13.24 4.37 14.87
C ALA A 63 -12.12 4.50 15.92
N TYR A 64 -11.12 3.64 15.82
CA TYR A 64 -9.90 3.70 16.62
C TYR A 64 -8.77 4.12 15.69
N VAL A 65 -7.99 5.10 16.08
CA VAL A 65 -6.87 5.62 15.28
C VAL A 65 -5.67 5.80 16.19
N VAL A 66 -4.51 5.38 15.71
CA VAL A 66 -3.23 5.56 16.39
C VAL A 66 -2.31 6.46 15.58
N GLY A 67 -1.37 7.07 16.26
CA GLY A 67 -0.25 7.81 15.71
C GLY A 67 0.62 8.35 16.85
N GLY A 68 1.93 8.20 16.72
CA GLY A 68 2.87 8.58 17.75
C GLY A 68 2.52 7.97 19.11
N THR A 69 2.32 8.81 20.11
CA THR A 69 2.10 8.37 21.50
C THR A 69 0.63 8.15 21.87
N VAL A 70 -0.32 8.26 20.95
CA VAL A 70 -1.76 8.36 21.29
C VAL A 70 -2.62 7.36 20.52
N ILE A 71 -3.56 6.76 21.24
CA ILE A 71 -4.72 6.05 20.67
C ILE A 71 -5.95 6.92 20.85
N HIS A 72 -6.74 7.13 19.80
CA HIS A 72 -8.01 7.84 19.84
C HIS A 72 -9.19 6.90 19.60
N ALA A 73 -10.25 7.02 20.39
CA ALA A 73 -11.58 6.50 20.08
C ALA A 73 -12.45 7.64 19.57
N ILE A 74 -13.03 7.46 18.39
CA ILE A 74 -13.73 8.50 17.65
C ILE A 74 -15.15 8.03 17.34
N ASP A 75 -16.14 8.74 17.83
CA ASP A 75 -17.54 8.49 17.45
C ASP A 75 -17.79 9.05 16.05
N VAL A 76 -18.06 8.15 15.11
CA VAL A 76 -18.41 8.44 13.73
C VAL A 76 -19.89 8.17 13.42
N SER A 77 -20.72 7.94 14.43
CA SER A 77 -22.16 7.70 14.26
C SER A 77 -22.89 8.85 13.59
N ASN A 78 -22.42 10.08 13.82
CA ASN A 78 -22.78 11.23 13.01
C ASN A 78 -21.64 11.55 12.02
N PRO A 79 -21.73 11.06 10.77
CA PRO A 79 -20.65 11.21 9.79
C PRO A 79 -20.39 12.65 9.36
N ASP A 80 -21.25 13.61 9.69
CA ASP A 80 -21.06 15.04 9.42
C ASP A 80 -20.36 15.76 10.59
N ASN A 81 -20.27 15.12 11.74
CA ASN A 81 -19.67 15.72 12.94
C ASN A 81 -19.04 14.63 13.81
N MET A 82 -17.92 14.10 13.36
CA MET A 82 -17.11 13.13 14.11
C MET A 82 -16.55 13.77 15.39
N THR A 83 -16.46 13.00 16.48
CA THR A 83 -15.97 13.52 17.76
C THR A 83 -15.05 12.52 18.45
N ILE A 84 -13.93 13.00 18.99
CA ILE A 84 -13.06 12.17 19.85
C ILE A 84 -13.79 11.98 21.18
N VAL A 85 -14.06 10.74 21.55
CA VAL A 85 -14.81 10.39 22.76
C VAL A 85 -13.93 9.83 23.88
N ALA A 86 -12.73 9.33 23.54
CA ALA A 86 -11.71 8.94 24.50
C ALA A 86 -10.34 8.93 23.81
N HIS A 87 -9.28 8.97 24.61
CA HIS A 87 -7.91 8.75 24.17
C HIS A 87 -7.10 8.05 25.26
N VAL A 88 -6.01 7.40 24.85
CA VAL A 88 -4.97 6.88 25.74
C VAL A 88 -3.63 7.42 25.22
N GLU A 89 -2.88 8.08 26.08
CA GLU A 89 -1.56 8.62 25.75
C GLU A 89 -0.50 7.93 26.61
N MET A 90 0.59 7.48 25.97
CA MET A 90 1.72 6.84 26.65
C MET A 90 3.02 7.53 26.27
N ALA A 91 3.86 7.82 27.28
CA ALA A 91 5.16 8.45 27.03
C ALA A 91 6.21 7.43 26.60
N ASN A 92 7.14 7.85 25.74
CA ASN A 92 8.28 7.06 25.26
C ASN A 92 7.87 5.77 24.51
N VAL A 93 6.77 5.81 23.82
CA VAL A 93 6.31 4.74 22.91
C VAL A 93 5.92 5.33 21.57
N ASP A 94 5.81 4.47 20.57
CA ASP A 94 5.15 4.74 19.31
C ASP A 94 4.08 3.67 19.09
N PHE A 95 2.85 4.08 18.83
CA PHE A 95 1.78 3.16 18.46
C PHE A 95 1.79 3.02 16.94
N THR A 96 2.24 1.87 16.46
CA THR A 96 2.43 1.60 15.04
C THR A 96 1.17 1.07 14.37
N ASP A 97 0.32 0.30 15.10
CA ASP A 97 -0.93 -0.24 14.52
C ASP A 97 -2.04 -0.37 15.58
N VAL A 98 -3.28 -0.35 15.09
CA VAL A 98 -4.51 -0.59 15.87
C VAL A 98 -5.51 -1.44 15.11
N GLU A 99 -5.99 -2.51 15.75
CA GLU A 99 -7.07 -3.35 15.20
C GLU A 99 -8.15 -3.63 16.24
N PHE A 100 -9.40 -3.44 15.83
CA PHE A 100 -10.57 -3.80 16.63
C PHE A 100 -11.03 -5.22 16.29
N CYS A 101 -11.26 -6.03 17.30
CA CYS A 101 -11.85 -7.35 17.13
C CYS A 101 -12.67 -7.76 18.37
N GLY A 102 -13.94 -8.10 18.15
CA GLY A 102 -14.85 -8.49 19.23
C GLY A 102 -15.12 -7.37 20.22
N ASP A 103 -14.64 -7.54 21.47
CA ASP A 103 -14.81 -6.54 22.53
C ASP A 103 -13.49 -5.81 22.87
N TYR A 104 -12.48 -5.94 22.00
CA TYR A 104 -11.12 -5.50 22.31
C TYR A 104 -10.52 -4.67 21.18
N VAL A 105 -9.61 -3.79 21.59
CA VAL A 105 -8.71 -3.00 20.73
C VAL A 105 -7.29 -3.50 20.97
N PHE A 106 -6.68 -3.98 19.91
CA PHE A 106 -5.30 -4.48 19.88
C PHE A 106 -4.40 -3.39 19.31
N THR A 107 -3.26 -3.14 19.95
CA THR A 107 -2.29 -2.16 19.45
C THR A 107 -0.91 -2.76 19.41
N ALA A 108 -0.16 -2.49 18.34
CA ALA A 108 1.27 -2.69 18.28
C ALA A 108 1.97 -1.46 18.87
N VAL A 109 3.02 -1.69 19.64
CA VAL A 109 3.70 -0.63 20.38
C VAL A 109 5.20 -0.84 20.31
N ASP A 110 5.91 0.10 19.69
CA ASP A 110 7.36 0.20 19.77
C ASP A 110 7.75 0.97 21.04
N ASP A 111 8.71 0.45 21.79
CA ASP A 111 9.21 1.09 23.00
C ASP A 111 10.42 1.97 22.66
N GLN A 112 10.22 3.27 22.57
CA GLN A 112 11.25 4.23 22.17
C GLN A 112 12.39 4.39 23.21
N ALA A 113 12.16 3.96 24.45
CA ALA A 113 13.19 3.97 25.49
C ALA A 113 14.06 2.70 25.46
N GLU A 114 13.43 1.56 25.18
CA GLU A 114 14.08 0.25 25.12
C GLU A 114 13.54 -0.54 23.91
N ARG A 115 14.03 -0.24 22.70
CA ARG A 115 13.59 -0.78 21.42
C ARG A 115 13.41 -2.33 21.40
N ALA A 116 14.14 -3.06 22.23
CA ALA A 116 13.96 -4.52 22.38
C ALA A 116 12.61 -4.94 22.99
N ASN A 117 11.89 -4.02 23.64
CA ASN A 117 10.73 -4.31 24.47
C ASN A 117 9.40 -3.96 23.79
N GLY A 118 9.34 -4.04 22.49
CA GLY A 118 8.08 -3.89 21.75
C GLY A 118 7.04 -4.92 22.19
N ARG A 119 5.78 -4.51 22.20
CA ARG A 119 4.68 -5.29 22.78
C ARG A 119 3.35 -5.06 22.07
N VAL A 120 2.46 -6.00 22.22
CA VAL A 120 1.03 -5.80 21.95
C VAL A 120 0.36 -5.38 23.24
N ILE A 121 -0.39 -4.28 23.24
CA ILE A 121 -1.26 -3.89 24.33
C ILE A 121 -2.71 -4.08 23.89
N ILE A 122 -3.49 -4.76 24.72
CA ILE A 122 -4.91 -5.01 24.47
C ILE A 122 -5.73 -4.18 25.43
N TYR A 123 -6.62 -3.37 24.88
CA TYR A 123 -7.59 -2.57 25.63
C TYR A 123 -9.00 -3.15 25.46
N SER A 124 -9.87 -2.91 26.45
CA SER A 124 -11.31 -3.06 26.21
C SER A 124 -11.75 -2.08 25.13
N ALA A 125 -12.75 -2.45 24.33
CA ALA A 125 -13.40 -1.49 23.46
C ALA A 125 -13.91 -0.28 24.25
N TYR A 126 -14.07 0.86 23.57
CA TYR A 126 -14.61 2.07 24.20
C TYR A 126 -15.97 1.80 24.88
N ASN A 127 -16.08 2.19 26.13
CA ASN A 127 -17.31 2.06 26.90
C ASN A 127 -17.94 3.45 27.11
N ALA A 128 -19.12 3.67 26.53
CA ALA A 128 -19.82 4.95 26.60
C ALA A 128 -20.29 5.34 28.02
N THR A 129 -20.40 4.36 28.96
CA THR A 129 -20.77 4.63 30.35
C THR A 129 -19.60 5.16 31.16
N SER A 130 -18.42 4.56 31.02
CA SER A 130 -17.19 5.02 31.69
C SER A 130 -16.44 6.09 30.87
N MET A 131 -16.81 6.29 29.61
CA MET A 131 -16.14 7.19 28.65
C MET A 131 -14.63 6.88 28.54
N SER A 132 -14.27 5.59 28.51
CA SER A 132 -12.88 5.16 28.53
C SER A 132 -12.66 3.82 27.83
N MET A 133 -11.42 3.57 27.47
CA MET A 133 -10.84 2.26 27.19
C MET A 133 -9.96 1.88 28.38
N SER A 134 -9.94 0.60 28.75
CA SER A 134 -9.13 0.11 29.87
C SER A 134 -8.14 -0.92 29.38
N GLU A 135 -6.89 -0.80 29.78
CA GLU A 135 -5.88 -1.81 29.52
C GLU A 135 -6.26 -3.14 30.16
N VAL A 136 -6.14 -4.22 29.40
CA VAL A 136 -6.47 -5.59 29.84
C VAL A 136 -5.20 -6.42 30.02
N VAL A 137 -4.30 -6.38 29.05
CA VAL A 137 -3.04 -7.15 29.08
C VAL A 137 -2.00 -6.54 28.16
N GLN A 138 -0.72 -6.66 28.53
CA GLN A 138 0.43 -6.38 27.70
C GLN A 138 1.18 -7.68 27.39
N ILE A 139 1.57 -7.88 26.12
CA ILE A 139 2.23 -9.10 25.63
C ILE A 139 3.53 -8.69 24.93
N PRO A 140 4.70 -8.95 25.52
CA PRO A 140 5.98 -8.67 24.84
C PRO A 140 6.13 -9.51 23.56
N VAL A 141 6.50 -8.90 22.44
CA VAL A 141 6.62 -9.57 21.14
C VAL A 141 8.01 -9.49 20.51
N GLY A 142 8.81 -8.49 20.82
CA GLY A 142 10.16 -8.29 20.28
C GLY A 142 10.40 -6.84 19.92
N ALA A 143 11.49 -6.56 19.23
CA ALA A 143 11.89 -5.21 18.85
C ALA A 143 11.04 -4.72 17.68
N VAL A 144 10.49 -3.52 17.79
CA VAL A 144 9.76 -2.82 16.73
C VAL A 144 8.67 -3.69 16.11
N PRO A 145 7.56 -3.98 16.84
CA PRO A 145 6.37 -4.52 16.20
C PRO A 145 5.75 -3.41 15.35
N ASP A 146 5.62 -3.68 14.05
CA ASP A 146 5.10 -2.70 13.12
C ASP A 146 3.58 -2.82 12.96
N MET A 147 3.09 -3.99 12.58
CA MET A 147 1.67 -4.24 12.35
C MET A 147 1.17 -5.49 13.04
N LEU A 148 -0.12 -5.51 13.35
CA LEU A 148 -0.81 -6.69 13.86
C LEU A 148 -2.14 -6.94 13.12
N LYS A 149 -2.53 -8.21 12.99
CA LYS A 149 -3.80 -8.57 12.36
C LYS A 149 -4.51 -9.67 13.14
N PRO A 150 -5.67 -9.39 13.73
CA PRO A 150 -6.51 -10.42 14.34
C PRO A 150 -7.19 -11.29 13.27
N THR A 151 -7.38 -12.58 13.58
CA THR A 151 -8.26 -13.44 12.80
C THR A 151 -9.72 -13.01 12.96
N HIS A 152 -10.57 -13.32 11.98
CA HIS A 152 -11.98 -12.90 11.99
C HIS A 152 -12.77 -13.34 13.23
N ASP A 153 -12.38 -14.45 13.84
CA ASP A 153 -12.98 -14.99 15.07
C ASP A 153 -12.30 -14.44 16.34
N CYS A 154 -11.34 -13.54 16.19
CA CYS A 154 -10.53 -12.96 17.26
C CYS A 154 -9.76 -13.99 18.12
N SER A 155 -9.64 -15.24 17.65
CA SER A 155 -8.95 -16.30 18.40
C SER A 155 -7.43 -16.19 18.32
N LYS A 156 -6.90 -15.47 17.33
CA LYS A 156 -5.47 -15.22 17.16
C LYS A 156 -5.22 -13.78 16.73
N VAL A 157 -4.02 -13.30 17.07
CA VAL A 157 -3.42 -12.09 16.49
C VAL A 157 -2.05 -12.46 15.93
N ILE A 158 -1.80 -12.07 14.69
CA ILE A 158 -0.53 -12.21 14.01
C ILE A 158 0.15 -10.85 14.04
N VAL A 159 1.40 -10.81 14.51
CA VAL A 159 2.18 -9.58 14.64
C VAL A 159 3.41 -9.68 13.75
N ALA A 160 3.60 -8.73 12.89
CA ALA A 160 4.86 -8.48 12.21
C ALA A 160 5.77 -7.74 13.19
N VAL A 161 6.96 -8.27 13.43
CA VAL A 161 7.96 -7.70 14.32
C VAL A 161 9.20 -7.49 13.50
N GLU A 162 9.41 -6.25 13.15
CA GLU A 162 10.42 -5.81 12.20
C GLU A 162 11.83 -6.20 12.65
N GLY A 163 12.14 -5.98 13.93
CA GLY A 163 13.49 -6.22 14.44
C GLY A 163 14.49 -5.19 13.93
N GLU A 164 14.03 -3.99 13.53
CA GLU A 164 14.90 -2.93 13.03
C GLU A 164 16.12 -2.71 13.94
N ALA A 165 17.28 -2.47 13.35
CA ALA A 165 18.51 -2.27 14.08
C ALA A 165 18.47 -1.01 14.96
N TYR A 166 19.05 -1.09 16.16
CA TYR A 166 19.12 0.03 17.09
C TYR A 166 20.45 0.08 17.82
N GLN A 167 20.75 1.20 18.48
CA GLN A 167 21.98 1.38 19.25
C GLN A 167 21.80 0.99 20.71
N ASN A 168 22.51 -0.07 21.17
CA ASN A 168 22.55 -0.45 22.58
C ASN A 168 23.76 -1.38 22.86
N PRO A 169 24.72 -1.04 23.77
CA PRO A 169 24.93 0.27 24.40
C PRO A 169 25.46 1.33 23.41
N PRO A 170 25.70 2.58 23.82
CA PRO A 170 26.22 3.61 22.94
C PRO A 170 27.40 3.13 22.07
N ASN A 171 27.33 3.34 20.74
CA ASN A 171 28.31 2.93 19.74
C ASN A 171 28.34 1.42 19.40
N GLN A 172 27.40 0.62 19.87
CA GLN A 172 27.20 -0.76 19.43
C GLN A 172 25.84 -0.87 18.75
N ILE A 173 25.83 -1.44 17.55
CA ILE A 173 24.58 -1.77 16.85
C ILE A 173 24.11 -3.12 17.32
N THR A 174 22.84 -3.22 17.65
CA THR A 174 22.11 -4.46 17.85
C THR A 174 21.09 -4.56 16.73
N ASP A 175 21.14 -5.63 15.99
CA ASP A 175 20.24 -5.97 14.89
C ASP A 175 19.51 -7.27 15.27
N PRO A 176 18.29 -7.19 15.81
CA PRO A 176 17.55 -8.36 16.26
C PRO A 176 17.06 -9.20 15.07
N GLU A 177 16.58 -10.42 15.34
CA GLU A 177 15.88 -11.20 14.32
C GLU A 177 14.51 -10.59 14.04
N GLY A 178 14.16 -10.47 12.75
CA GLY A 178 12.78 -10.25 12.34
C GLY A 178 11.90 -11.45 12.68
N LEU A 179 10.68 -11.19 13.20
CA LEU A 179 9.81 -12.24 13.70
C LEU A 179 8.39 -12.11 13.15
N VAL A 180 7.72 -13.24 12.98
CA VAL A 180 6.26 -13.30 12.92
C VAL A 180 5.76 -13.92 14.22
N VAL A 181 5.03 -13.16 15.01
CA VAL A 181 4.52 -13.63 16.31
C VAL A 181 3.05 -13.97 16.20
N ILE A 182 2.69 -15.18 16.61
CA ILE A 182 1.31 -15.63 16.69
C ILE A 182 0.89 -15.69 18.15
N ILE A 183 -0.07 -14.86 18.52
CA ILE A 183 -0.71 -14.88 19.85
C ILE A 183 -2.04 -15.61 19.70
N SER A 184 -2.23 -16.71 20.41
CA SER A 184 -3.47 -17.50 20.39
C SER A 184 -4.18 -17.38 21.72
N PHE A 185 -5.41 -16.90 21.72
CA PHE A 185 -6.23 -16.72 22.92
C PHE A 185 -7.08 -17.97 23.18
N HIS A 186 -7.34 -18.23 24.44
CA HIS A 186 -8.14 -19.36 24.89
C HIS A 186 -9.46 -18.84 25.49
N ASP A 187 -9.85 -19.29 26.71
CA ASP A 187 -11.13 -18.92 27.30
C ASP A 187 -11.30 -17.41 27.57
N THR A 188 -10.20 -16.71 27.77
CA THR A 188 -10.18 -15.27 28.01
C THR A 188 -8.98 -14.64 27.26
N ILE A 189 -9.06 -13.33 27.00
CA ILE A 189 -8.00 -12.57 26.31
C ILE A 189 -6.68 -12.55 27.11
N SER A 190 -6.75 -12.72 28.44
CA SER A 190 -5.55 -12.79 29.29
C SER A 190 -4.97 -14.20 29.40
N ASN A 191 -5.66 -15.22 28.89
CA ASN A 191 -5.18 -16.59 28.80
C ASN A 191 -4.75 -16.89 27.36
N TYR A 192 -3.46 -16.74 27.08
CA TYR A 192 -2.93 -16.85 25.73
C TYR A 192 -1.67 -17.73 25.68
N THR A 193 -1.37 -18.21 24.49
CA THR A 193 -0.07 -18.79 24.12
C THR A 193 0.55 -17.94 23.02
N LYS A 194 1.88 -17.82 23.04
CA LYS A 194 2.67 -17.07 22.08
C LYS A 194 3.66 -17.98 21.37
N THR A 195 3.69 -17.94 20.04
CA THR A 195 4.67 -18.60 19.19
C THR A 195 5.40 -17.55 18.38
N SER A 196 6.72 -17.48 18.54
CA SER A 196 7.58 -16.60 17.71
C SER A 196 8.24 -17.43 16.61
N LEU A 197 8.01 -17.03 15.36
CA LEU A 197 8.57 -17.66 14.15
C LEU A 197 9.69 -16.76 13.64
N ASN A 198 10.86 -17.34 13.40
CA ASN A 198 12.01 -16.62 12.84
C ASN A 198 12.42 -17.16 11.47
N PHE A 199 13.37 -16.49 10.85
CA PHE A 199 13.85 -16.80 9.49
C PHE A 199 15.18 -17.55 9.45
N THR A 200 15.68 -18.07 10.57
CA THR A 200 17.01 -18.73 10.66
C THR A 200 17.19 -19.89 9.68
N LYS A 201 16.12 -20.63 9.37
CA LYS A 201 16.17 -21.73 8.38
C LYS A 201 16.48 -21.28 6.94
N TYR A 202 16.43 -19.97 6.69
CA TYR A 202 16.75 -19.38 5.39
C TYR A 202 18.17 -18.81 5.30
N ASN A 203 18.93 -18.75 6.39
CA ASN A 203 20.29 -18.22 6.41
C ASN A 203 21.22 -18.93 5.39
N ASP A 204 21.09 -20.24 5.23
CA ASP A 204 21.87 -21.02 4.27
C ASP A 204 21.23 -21.08 2.86
N ARG A 205 20.12 -20.40 2.65
CA ARG A 205 19.33 -20.43 1.39
C ARG A 205 19.27 -19.10 0.66
N VAL A 206 20.02 -18.09 1.10
CA VAL A 206 19.99 -16.74 0.53
C VAL A 206 20.29 -16.75 -0.98
N ALA A 207 21.21 -17.60 -1.44
CA ALA A 207 21.54 -17.70 -2.86
C ALA A 207 20.35 -18.20 -3.72
N ASP A 208 19.56 -19.15 -3.19
CA ASP A 208 18.35 -19.65 -3.85
C ASP A 208 17.27 -18.55 -3.88
N LEU A 209 17.05 -17.90 -2.74
CA LEU A 209 16.05 -16.85 -2.58
C LEU A 209 16.33 -15.62 -3.48
N ARG A 210 17.61 -15.25 -3.63
CA ARG A 210 18.03 -14.15 -4.50
C ARG A 210 17.56 -14.32 -5.94
N SER A 211 17.51 -15.55 -6.45
CA SER A 211 17.07 -15.81 -7.83
C SER A 211 15.62 -15.39 -8.09
N SER A 212 14.78 -15.31 -7.06
CA SER A 212 13.40 -14.82 -7.11
C SER A 212 13.27 -13.32 -6.82
N GLY A 213 14.37 -12.65 -6.48
CA GLY A 213 14.39 -11.22 -6.16
C GLY A 213 14.39 -10.89 -4.67
N VAL A 214 14.47 -11.91 -3.78
CA VAL A 214 14.67 -11.67 -2.33
C VAL A 214 16.02 -11.03 -2.10
N ARG A 215 16.06 -10.01 -1.25
CA ARG A 215 17.26 -9.25 -0.94
C ARG A 215 17.76 -9.59 0.47
N HIS A 216 19.07 -9.71 0.62
CA HIS A 216 19.80 -9.64 1.90
C HIS A 216 20.59 -8.35 1.85
N VAL A 217 20.09 -7.31 2.52
CA VAL A 217 20.50 -5.91 2.31
C VAL A 217 21.70 -5.54 3.18
N TYR A 218 21.55 -5.66 4.50
CA TYR A 218 22.59 -5.31 5.47
C TYR A 218 23.43 -6.55 5.84
N GLN A 219 24.67 -6.60 5.35
CA GLN A 219 25.56 -7.74 5.53
C GLN A 219 26.84 -7.41 6.34
N GLU A 220 26.88 -6.22 6.96
CA GLU A 220 28.02 -5.82 7.79
C GLU A 220 28.20 -6.78 8.99
N ASN A 221 29.45 -7.02 9.36
CA ASN A 221 29.79 -7.92 10.46
C ASN A 221 29.26 -9.35 10.33
N ASN A 222 29.04 -9.84 9.10
CA ASN A 222 28.41 -11.14 8.79
C ASN A 222 26.97 -11.24 9.35
N ASN A 223 26.22 -10.17 9.32
CA ASN A 223 24.83 -10.16 9.72
C ASN A 223 24.05 -11.24 8.97
N PRO A 224 23.37 -12.19 9.64
CA PRO A 224 22.65 -13.26 8.96
C PRO A 224 21.37 -12.75 8.35
N PHE A 225 20.83 -13.47 7.35
CA PHE A 225 19.57 -13.11 6.70
C PHE A 225 18.39 -12.98 7.69
N SER A 226 18.35 -13.84 8.73
CA SER A 226 17.28 -13.79 9.75
C SER A 226 17.24 -12.50 10.55
N ASN A 227 18.35 -11.76 10.63
CA ASN A 227 18.40 -10.45 11.28
C ASN A 227 18.17 -9.31 10.31
N ASP A 228 18.48 -9.51 9.02
CA ASP A 228 18.24 -8.54 7.96
C ASP A 228 16.76 -8.48 7.52
N VAL A 229 15.98 -9.54 7.84
CA VAL A 229 14.55 -9.59 7.47
C VAL A 229 13.75 -8.70 8.40
N GLU A 230 12.97 -7.78 7.81
CA GLU A 230 12.07 -6.85 8.49
C GLU A 230 10.62 -7.16 8.07
N PRO A 231 9.86 -7.93 8.91
CA PRO A 231 8.42 -8.12 8.71
C PRO A 231 7.63 -6.88 9.10
N GLU A 232 6.80 -6.37 8.17
CA GLU A 232 6.03 -5.13 8.34
C GLU A 232 4.52 -5.39 8.27
N TYR A 233 3.98 -5.73 7.12
CA TYR A 233 2.54 -5.79 6.92
C TYR A 233 2.00 -7.23 6.92
N VAL A 234 0.77 -7.44 7.43
CA VAL A 234 0.11 -8.75 7.52
C VAL A 234 -1.24 -8.76 6.81
N ALA A 235 -1.37 -9.60 5.79
CA ALA A 235 -2.66 -9.95 5.19
C ALA A 235 -3.07 -11.37 5.58
N LEU A 236 -4.36 -11.59 5.88
CA LEU A 236 -4.91 -12.91 6.19
C LEU A 236 -5.82 -13.40 5.07
N ASN A 237 -5.80 -14.72 4.79
CA ASN A 237 -6.80 -15.30 3.92
C ASN A 237 -8.19 -15.33 4.60
N ALA A 238 -9.23 -15.59 3.80
CA ALA A 238 -10.62 -15.46 4.24
C ALA A 238 -11.01 -16.37 5.43
N ASP A 239 -10.38 -17.52 5.59
CA ASP A 239 -10.66 -18.47 6.66
C ASP A 239 -9.68 -18.38 7.86
N GLY A 240 -8.74 -17.44 7.83
CA GLY A 240 -7.78 -17.21 8.92
C GLY A 240 -6.79 -18.36 9.13
N THR A 241 -6.51 -19.14 8.09
CA THR A 241 -5.57 -20.27 8.15
C THR A 241 -4.19 -19.95 7.63
N MET A 242 -4.07 -18.91 6.81
CA MET A 242 -2.82 -18.43 6.21
C MET A 242 -2.63 -16.94 6.46
N ALA A 243 -1.39 -16.55 6.77
CA ALA A 243 -0.95 -15.16 6.75
C ALA A 243 0.11 -14.97 5.65
N TYR A 244 0.07 -13.79 5.06
CA TYR A 244 1.03 -13.27 4.09
C TYR A 244 1.68 -12.05 4.72
N VAL A 245 2.97 -12.16 5.02
CA VAL A 245 3.71 -11.13 5.74
C VAL A 245 4.67 -10.46 4.76
N VAL A 246 4.50 -9.18 4.57
CA VAL A 246 5.38 -8.36 3.72
C VAL A 246 6.72 -8.19 4.40
N LEU A 247 7.80 -8.25 3.62
CA LEU A 247 9.19 -8.03 3.98
C LEU A 247 9.70 -6.97 3.00
N GLN A 248 9.43 -5.69 3.30
CA GLN A 248 9.51 -4.60 2.32
C GLN A 248 10.92 -4.43 1.76
N GLU A 249 11.93 -4.12 2.59
CA GLU A 249 13.30 -3.90 2.13
C GLU A 249 13.92 -5.17 1.55
N ASN A 250 13.46 -6.35 2.01
CA ASN A 250 13.88 -7.61 1.43
C ASN A 250 13.18 -7.93 0.10
N ASN A 251 12.25 -7.07 -0.36
CA ASN A 251 11.50 -7.21 -1.61
C ASN A 251 10.82 -8.58 -1.72
N ALA A 252 10.11 -8.99 -0.66
CA ALA A 252 9.59 -10.35 -0.53
C ALA A 252 8.27 -10.41 0.25
N VAL A 253 7.62 -11.58 0.22
CA VAL A 253 6.50 -11.97 1.10
C VAL A 253 6.79 -13.30 1.74
N ALA A 254 6.63 -13.39 3.05
CA ALA A 254 6.62 -14.66 3.78
C ALA A 254 5.20 -15.23 3.85
N THR A 255 5.07 -16.54 3.59
CA THR A 255 3.81 -17.27 3.78
C THR A 255 3.85 -18.04 5.09
N VAL A 256 2.81 -17.90 5.91
CA VAL A 256 2.72 -18.48 7.25
C VAL A 256 1.44 -19.32 7.36
N ASP A 257 1.61 -20.61 7.65
CA ASP A 257 0.49 -21.49 7.99
C ASP A 257 0.15 -21.32 9.47
N LEU A 258 -1.02 -20.77 9.76
CA LEU A 258 -1.49 -20.45 11.11
C LEU A 258 -2.05 -21.67 11.87
N VAL A 259 -2.25 -22.80 11.18
CA VAL A 259 -2.67 -24.06 11.81
C VAL A 259 -1.44 -24.80 12.35
N SER A 260 -0.41 -24.97 11.52
CA SER A 260 0.85 -25.58 11.93
C SER A 260 1.80 -24.61 12.63
N GLN A 261 1.50 -23.32 12.63
CA GLN A 261 2.30 -22.21 13.16
C GLN A 261 3.73 -22.26 12.62
N ASN A 262 3.87 -22.18 11.29
CA ASN A 262 5.17 -22.27 10.64
C ASN A 262 5.24 -21.35 9.41
N ILE A 263 6.41 -20.73 9.17
CA ILE A 263 6.70 -20.04 7.91
C ILE A 263 6.88 -21.12 6.84
N THR A 264 6.05 -21.14 5.82
CA THR A 264 6.07 -22.15 4.75
C THR A 264 6.92 -21.76 3.57
N GLY A 265 7.08 -20.45 3.30
CA GLY A 265 7.87 -19.93 2.20
C GLY A 265 8.31 -18.49 2.42
N VAL A 266 9.34 -18.08 1.66
CA VAL A 266 9.73 -16.69 1.43
C VAL A 266 9.83 -16.52 -0.07
N HIS A 267 9.06 -15.60 -0.62
CA HIS A 267 8.86 -15.42 -2.05
C HIS A 267 9.28 -14.01 -2.48
N GLY A 268 10.26 -13.93 -3.37
CA GLY A 268 10.70 -12.65 -3.91
C GLY A 268 9.67 -12.04 -4.86
N LEU A 269 9.54 -10.72 -4.83
CA LEU A 269 8.60 -9.99 -5.67
C LEU A 269 9.14 -9.71 -7.07
N GLY A 270 10.46 -9.94 -7.31
CA GLY A 270 11.11 -9.66 -8.59
C GLY A 270 11.34 -8.17 -8.81
N TYR A 271 11.49 -7.79 -10.08
CA TYR A 271 11.86 -6.42 -10.46
C TYR A 271 11.02 -5.92 -11.63
N LYS A 272 10.67 -4.65 -11.61
CA LYS A 272 10.04 -3.93 -12.71
C LYS A 272 11.10 -3.41 -13.69
N ASP A 273 10.95 -3.69 -14.96
CA ASP A 273 11.87 -3.26 -16.02
C ASP A 273 11.43 -1.91 -16.61
N TRP A 274 12.04 -0.83 -16.16
CA TRP A 274 11.77 0.52 -16.64
C TRP A 274 12.26 0.78 -18.06
N SER A 275 13.00 -0.13 -18.69
CA SER A 275 13.31 -0.02 -20.11
C SER A 275 12.09 -0.29 -21.01
N LYS A 276 11.04 -0.90 -20.46
CA LYS A 276 9.78 -1.22 -21.15
C LYS A 276 8.62 -0.31 -20.79
N LEU A 277 8.79 0.47 -19.74
CA LEU A 277 7.82 1.40 -19.17
C LEU A 277 8.44 2.80 -19.13
N LYS A 278 7.68 3.79 -18.66
CA LYS A 278 8.15 5.16 -18.58
C LYS A 278 8.35 5.59 -17.14
N LEU A 279 9.50 6.11 -16.84
CA LEU A 279 9.92 6.63 -15.55
C LEU A 279 10.30 8.10 -15.71
N ASP A 280 9.96 8.93 -14.74
CA ASP A 280 10.59 10.22 -14.52
C ASP A 280 11.64 10.07 -13.41
N PRO A 281 12.94 10.21 -13.68
CA PRO A 281 13.99 9.98 -12.69
C PRO A 281 14.59 11.26 -12.09
N SER A 282 14.10 12.46 -12.47
CA SER A 282 14.76 13.72 -12.15
C SER A 282 13.77 14.78 -11.66
N ASP A 283 14.21 15.60 -10.72
CA ASP A 283 13.56 16.81 -10.24
C ASP A 283 14.23 18.10 -10.76
N GLU A 284 15.16 17.97 -11.73
CA GLU A 284 15.96 19.09 -12.27
C GLU A 284 15.75 19.31 -13.79
N ASP A 285 14.88 18.54 -14.40
CA ASP A 285 14.60 18.61 -15.83
C ASP A 285 13.49 19.63 -16.20
N ARG A 286 12.86 20.25 -15.18
CA ARG A 286 11.83 21.30 -15.25
C ARG A 286 10.49 20.83 -15.79
N GLY A 287 10.13 19.59 -15.56
CA GLY A 287 8.85 19.04 -15.98
C GLY A 287 8.73 17.55 -15.73
N ALA A 288 7.55 16.99 -16.01
CA ALA A 288 7.35 15.54 -15.97
C ALA A 288 7.80 14.93 -17.31
N PHE A 289 8.97 14.33 -17.33
CA PHE A 289 9.52 13.71 -18.54
C PHE A 289 9.60 12.20 -18.41
N LEU A 290 8.50 11.55 -18.68
CA LEU A 290 8.35 10.10 -18.63
C LEU A 290 8.97 9.41 -19.85
N TYR A 291 10.14 8.77 -19.66
CA TYR A 291 10.87 8.02 -20.70
C TYR A 291 11.31 6.64 -20.19
N PRO A 292 11.63 5.69 -21.10
CA PRO A 292 12.23 4.44 -20.72
C PRO A 292 13.72 4.61 -20.36
N TYR A 293 14.14 3.94 -19.28
CA TYR A 293 15.53 3.93 -18.81
C TYR A 293 15.96 2.50 -18.46
N SER A 294 17.26 2.20 -18.62
CA SER A 294 17.85 0.91 -18.25
C SER A 294 18.04 0.83 -16.71
N VAL A 295 16.93 0.76 -16.00
CA VAL A 295 16.82 0.72 -14.53
C VAL A 295 15.82 -0.36 -14.14
N LEU A 296 16.06 -1.06 -13.05
CA LEU A 296 15.15 -2.01 -12.45
C LEU A 296 14.53 -1.40 -11.19
N GLY A 297 13.20 -1.41 -11.09
CA GLY A 297 12.47 -1.03 -9.88
C GLY A 297 12.25 -2.25 -8.99
N MET A 298 12.63 -2.17 -7.74
CA MET A 298 12.23 -3.15 -6.72
C MET A 298 10.76 -2.92 -6.40
N TYR A 299 9.96 -3.98 -6.25
CA TYR A 299 8.54 -3.76 -5.90
C TYR A 299 8.40 -3.22 -4.49
N GLN A 300 9.06 -3.85 -3.51
CA GLN A 300 9.11 -3.41 -2.12
C GLN A 300 7.76 -2.89 -1.65
N SER A 301 6.78 -3.79 -1.63
CA SER A 301 5.43 -3.41 -1.23
C SER A 301 5.41 -3.09 0.24
N ASP A 302 4.75 -2.01 0.62
CA ASP A 302 4.42 -1.68 1.99
C ASP A 302 3.20 -2.48 2.45
N SER A 303 2.03 -2.19 1.94
CA SER A 303 0.80 -2.84 2.36
C SER A 303 0.29 -3.91 1.39
N ALA A 304 -0.55 -4.79 1.91
CA ALA A 304 -1.20 -5.84 1.15
C ALA A 304 -2.60 -6.15 1.67
N VAL A 305 -3.55 -6.43 0.78
CA VAL A 305 -4.87 -6.92 1.14
C VAL A 305 -5.23 -8.17 0.37
N PHE A 306 -5.73 -9.18 1.11
CA PHE A 306 -6.24 -10.40 0.51
C PHE A 306 -7.62 -10.16 -0.11
N PHE A 307 -7.84 -10.70 -1.31
CA PHE A 307 -9.16 -10.74 -1.92
C PHE A 307 -9.35 -12.01 -2.74
N ARG A 308 -10.62 -12.41 -2.91
CA ARG A 308 -10.99 -13.54 -3.76
C ARG A 308 -11.73 -13.04 -4.97
N PHE A 309 -11.23 -13.39 -6.16
CA PHE A 309 -11.89 -13.04 -7.41
C PHE A 309 -12.16 -14.30 -8.22
N LYS A 310 -13.45 -14.55 -8.52
CA LYS A 310 -13.92 -15.74 -9.28
C LYS A 310 -13.39 -17.07 -8.75
N GLY A 311 -13.29 -17.18 -7.41
CA GLY A 311 -12.86 -18.40 -6.72
C GLY A 311 -11.34 -18.62 -6.66
N VAL A 312 -10.54 -17.66 -7.11
CA VAL A 312 -9.08 -17.66 -6.97
C VAL A 312 -8.66 -16.59 -5.97
N ASP A 313 -7.65 -16.89 -5.18
CA ASP A 313 -7.15 -16.04 -4.11
C ASP A 313 -5.96 -15.21 -4.56
N TYR A 314 -5.98 -13.91 -4.24
CA TYR A 314 -4.99 -12.93 -4.64
C TYR A 314 -4.63 -12.01 -3.48
N LEU A 315 -3.46 -11.37 -3.60
CA LEU A 315 -3.09 -10.16 -2.87
C LEU A 315 -3.12 -8.97 -3.83
N LEU A 316 -3.74 -7.88 -3.40
CA LEU A 316 -3.52 -6.54 -3.93
C LEU A 316 -2.43 -5.91 -3.07
N MET A 317 -1.38 -5.36 -3.68
CA MET A 317 -0.20 -4.86 -2.99
C MET A 317 0.15 -3.45 -3.46
N ALA A 318 0.47 -2.57 -2.54
CA ALA A 318 0.98 -1.23 -2.79
C ALA A 318 2.51 -1.29 -2.87
N ASN A 319 3.10 -0.82 -3.97
CA ASN A 319 4.53 -0.96 -4.22
C ASN A 319 5.24 0.37 -3.98
N GLU A 320 5.32 0.79 -2.75
CA GLU A 320 5.88 2.06 -2.27
C GLU A 320 7.39 2.11 -2.46
N GLY A 321 8.09 1.22 -1.77
CA GLY A 321 9.55 1.09 -1.75
C GLY A 321 10.21 1.79 -0.58
N ASP A 322 11.06 1.05 0.13
CA ASP A 322 11.92 1.65 1.15
C ASP A 322 13.34 1.12 1.13
N ALA A 323 14.22 1.83 1.85
CA ALA A 323 15.65 1.56 1.89
C ALA A 323 16.12 1.45 3.33
N LYS A 324 16.95 0.45 3.62
CA LYS A 324 17.61 0.42 4.93
C LYS A 324 18.59 1.58 5.07
N ASP A 325 18.36 2.38 6.10
CA ASP A 325 19.20 3.52 6.47
C ASP A 325 19.39 3.59 7.99
N TYR A 326 20.58 3.29 8.46
CA TYR A 326 20.90 3.27 9.87
C TYR A 326 21.75 4.47 10.27
N SER A 327 21.23 5.30 11.18
CA SER A 327 21.90 6.53 11.66
C SER A 327 21.91 6.58 13.18
N PHE A 328 22.97 6.03 13.82
CA PHE A 328 23.09 5.94 15.28
C PHE A 328 24.34 6.67 15.76
N GLY A 329 24.19 7.82 16.39
CA GLY A 329 25.30 8.61 16.87
C GLY A 329 26.30 8.98 15.77
N THR A 330 27.49 8.36 15.77
CA THR A 330 28.50 8.56 14.71
C THR A 330 28.45 7.49 13.61
N TYR A 331 27.73 6.39 13.85
CA TYR A 331 27.55 5.33 12.86
C TYR A 331 26.49 5.74 11.84
N LYS A 332 26.85 5.58 10.58
CA LYS A 332 25.93 5.79 9.46
C LYS A 332 26.18 4.72 8.43
N TRP A 333 25.12 4.06 8.05
CA TRP A 333 25.09 3.13 6.94
C TRP A 333 23.80 3.35 6.15
N SER A 334 23.90 3.40 4.85
CA SER A 334 22.73 3.52 3.98
C SER A 334 23.00 2.75 2.71
N GLU A 335 21.99 2.07 2.22
CA GLU A 335 22.07 1.47 0.90
C GLU A 335 21.82 2.48 -0.23
N GLU A 336 21.32 3.67 0.09
CA GLU A 336 20.95 4.69 -0.89
C GLU A 336 22.15 5.49 -1.38
N VAL A 337 22.17 5.71 -2.71
CA VAL A 337 23.08 6.65 -3.34
C VAL A 337 22.39 7.30 -4.54
N LYS A 338 22.75 8.55 -4.85
CA LYS A 338 22.39 9.14 -6.15
C LYS A 338 23.19 8.45 -7.26
N ALA A 339 22.51 7.99 -8.31
CA ALA A 339 23.12 7.18 -9.36
C ALA A 339 24.37 7.83 -9.99
N GLY A 340 24.39 9.16 -10.16
CA GLY A 340 25.55 9.92 -10.62
C GLY A 340 26.73 10.00 -9.63
N LYS A 341 26.56 9.48 -8.39
CA LYS A 341 27.60 9.45 -7.35
C LYS A 341 28.14 8.05 -7.09
N ILE A 342 27.65 7.03 -7.79
CA ILE A 342 28.17 5.67 -7.68
C ILE A 342 29.65 5.64 -8.09
N ASP A 343 30.48 4.95 -7.32
CA ASP A 343 31.87 4.71 -7.69
C ASP A 343 31.93 3.93 -9.03
N ALA A 344 32.64 4.49 -9.99
CA ALA A 344 32.77 3.89 -11.31
C ALA A 344 33.36 2.46 -11.27
N SER A 345 34.11 2.12 -10.22
CA SER A 345 34.71 0.77 -10.05
C SER A 345 33.69 -0.33 -9.78
N ILE A 346 32.50 0.02 -9.25
CA ILE A 346 31.42 -0.93 -8.95
C ILE A 346 30.25 -0.84 -9.94
N LEU A 347 30.31 0.08 -10.92
CA LEU A 347 29.25 0.15 -11.92
C LEU A 347 29.16 -1.15 -12.71
N PRO A 348 27.95 -1.59 -13.04
CA PRO A 348 27.77 -2.74 -13.92
C PRO A 348 28.33 -2.45 -15.31
N ALA A 349 28.39 -3.47 -16.15
CA ALA A 349 28.74 -3.30 -17.57
C ALA A 349 27.62 -2.54 -18.32
N LEU A 350 27.43 -1.27 -18.00
CA LEU A 350 26.41 -0.41 -18.58
C LEU A 350 26.78 -0.02 -20.00
N ASP A 351 25.78 0.15 -20.85
CA ASP A 351 25.97 0.70 -22.17
C ASP A 351 26.39 2.19 -22.12
N ALA A 352 26.89 2.72 -23.25
CA ALA A 352 27.40 4.07 -23.31
C ALA A 352 26.33 5.14 -23.06
N THR A 353 25.06 4.87 -23.46
CA THR A 353 23.93 5.78 -23.27
C THR A 353 23.60 5.90 -21.79
N THR A 354 23.46 4.78 -21.09
CA THR A 354 23.17 4.77 -19.64
C THR A 354 24.30 5.46 -18.87
N ARG A 355 25.57 5.21 -19.20
CA ARG A 355 26.71 5.91 -18.55
C ARG A 355 26.66 7.42 -18.77
N ASP A 356 26.30 7.90 -19.96
CA ASP A 356 26.12 9.33 -20.22
C ASP A 356 24.95 9.90 -19.40
N GLN A 357 23.82 9.18 -19.29
CA GLN A 357 22.65 9.59 -18.50
C GLN A 357 22.98 9.75 -17.00
N LEU A 358 23.88 8.94 -16.44
CA LEU A 358 24.33 9.05 -15.05
C LEU A 358 25.09 10.35 -14.76
N THR A 359 25.69 10.97 -15.76
CA THR A 359 26.46 12.23 -15.59
C THR A 359 25.57 13.47 -15.58
N ARG A 360 24.28 13.33 -15.83
CA ARG A 360 23.33 14.44 -15.99
C ARG A 360 22.24 14.41 -14.92
N ASP A 361 22.19 15.47 -14.12
CA ASP A 361 21.15 15.65 -13.08
C ASP A 361 19.73 15.74 -13.66
N THR A 362 19.59 16.20 -14.90
CA THR A 362 18.31 16.22 -15.65
C THR A 362 17.90 14.85 -16.23
N LEU A 363 18.63 13.79 -15.95
CA LEU A 363 18.34 12.41 -16.34
C LEU A 363 18.54 11.50 -15.13
N LEU A 364 19.42 10.48 -15.21
CA LEU A 364 19.61 9.50 -14.13
C LEU A 364 20.53 9.98 -12.99
N GLY A 365 21.25 11.10 -13.15
CA GLY A 365 22.29 11.52 -12.19
C GLY A 365 21.80 11.71 -10.75
N ARG A 366 20.55 12.11 -10.56
CA ARG A 366 19.94 12.33 -9.23
C ARG A 366 19.07 11.18 -8.75
N LEU A 367 18.77 10.21 -9.62
CA LEU A 367 17.93 9.08 -9.23
C LEU A 367 18.56 8.33 -8.04
N THR A 368 17.79 8.12 -6.99
CA THR A 368 18.18 7.32 -5.83
C THR A 368 18.13 5.84 -6.20
N VAL A 369 19.24 5.14 -5.95
CA VAL A 369 19.40 3.71 -6.25
C VAL A 369 20.12 2.99 -5.13
N SER A 370 19.92 1.67 -5.02
CA SER A 370 20.59 0.84 -4.03
C SER A 370 22.01 0.47 -4.48
N VAL A 371 22.95 0.56 -3.53
CA VAL A 371 24.33 0.02 -3.66
C VAL A 371 24.58 -1.13 -2.68
N SER A 372 23.54 -1.70 -2.09
CA SER A 372 23.66 -2.80 -1.13
C SER A 372 24.32 -4.03 -1.78
N PRO A 373 24.92 -4.92 -0.97
CA PRO A 373 25.45 -6.21 -1.44
C PRO A 373 24.42 -7.06 -2.18
N ALA A 374 23.13 -6.91 -1.87
CA ALA A 374 22.03 -7.63 -2.50
C ALA A 374 21.97 -7.45 -4.02
N GLY A 375 22.35 -6.27 -4.54
CA GLY A 375 22.39 -5.95 -5.98
C GLY A 375 23.74 -6.22 -6.65
N LYS A 376 24.74 -6.81 -5.96
CA LYS A 376 26.11 -7.01 -6.48
C LYS A 376 26.38 -8.47 -6.85
N ASN A 377 27.19 -8.67 -7.88
CA ASN A 377 27.71 -9.98 -8.24
C ASN A 377 28.90 -10.38 -7.34
N SER A 378 29.43 -11.59 -7.54
CA SER A 378 30.56 -12.12 -6.76
C SER A 378 31.86 -11.31 -6.86
N SER A 379 31.98 -10.41 -7.84
CA SER A 379 33.12 -9.49 -8.01
C SER A 379 32.88 -8.13 -7.33
N GLY A 380 31.75 -7.94 -6.64
CA GLY A 380 31.37 -6.72 -5.97
C GLY A 380 30.80 -5.63 -6.89
N ASN A 381 30.55 -5.94 -8.16
CA ASN A 381 29.97 -5.00 -9.12
C ASN A 381 28.45 -5.08 -9.09
N LEU A 382 27.76 -3.94 -9.24
CA LEU A 382 26.32 -3.91 -9.43
C LEU A 382 25.91 -4.67 -10.69
N GLU A 383 24.86 -5.49 -10.58
CA GLU A 383 24.32 -6.24 -11.73
C GLU A 383 23.44 -5.36 -12.61
N ALA A 384 22.75 -4.38 -12.00
CA ALA A 384 21.92 -3.37 -12.65
C ALA A 384 21.85 -2.12 -11.76
N LEU A 385 21.18 -1.08 -12.22
CA LEU A 385 20.73 0.03 -11.37
C LEU A 385 19.37 -0.35 -10.77
N TYR A 386 19.30 -0.45 -9.45
CA TYR A 386 18.08 -0.78 -8.72
C TYR A 386 17.52 0.46 -8.03
N THR A 387 16.31 0.90 -8.41
CA THR A 387 15.59 1.98 -7.71
C THR A 387 14.55 1.40 -6.77
N PHE A 388 14.20 2.18 -5.75
CA PHE A 388 13.25 1.79 -4.72
C PHE A 388 11.82 1.98 -5.20
N GLY A 389 10.94 1.02 -4.84
CA GLY A 389 9.54 1.02 -5.16
C GLY A 389 9.17 0.71 -6.60
N GLY A 390 7.98 0.16 -6.75
CA GLY A 390 7.38 -0.10 -8.06
C GLY A 390 6.65 1.11 -8.64
N ARG A 391 6.40 2.16 -7.88
CA ARG A 391 5.54 3.32 -8.24
C ARG A 391 4.19 2.87 -8.80
N SER A 392 3.63 1.81 -8.21
CA SER A 392 2.48 1.09 -8.77
C SER A 392 1.76 0.28 -7.70
N PHE A 393 0.61 -0.26 -8.04
CA PHE A 393 0.07 -1.42 -7.34
C PHE A 393 0.24 -2.69 -8.18
N SER A 394 0.26 -3.84 -7.51
CA SER A 394 0.32 -5.14 -8.15
C SER A 394 -0.73 -6.11 -7.61
N ILE A 395 -1.13 -7.08 -8.43
CA ILE A 395 -1.97 -8.20 -8.04
C ILE A 395 -1.13 -9.46 -8.17
N ARG A 396 -1.06 -10.25 -7.09
CA ARG A 396 -0.29 -11.49 -7.05
C ARG A 396 -1.16 -12.66 -6.62
N GLN A 397 -0.88 -13.82 -7.18
CA GLN A 397 -1.57 -15.06 -6.79
C GLN A 397 -0.98 -15.59 -5.48
N THR A 398 -1.84 -15.96 -4.52
CA THR A 398 -1.40 -16.30 -3.16
C THR A 398 -0.64 -17.63 -3.03
N ASN A 399 -0.76 -18.53 -4.01
CA ASN A 399 -0.14 -19.85 -3.95
C ASN A 399 1.38 -19.84 -4.14
N ASP A 400 1.92 -18.88 -4.91
CA ASP A 400 3.34 -18.81 -5.29
C ASP A 400 3.88 -17.37 -5.40
N MET A 401 3.07 -16.36 -5.06
CA MET A 401 3.36 -14.93 -5.21
C MET A 401 3.66 -14.50 -6.65
N SER A 402 3.25 -15.29 -7.65
CA SER A 402 3.43 -14.91 -9.06
C SER A 402 2.68 -13.63 -9.39
N LEU A 403 3.34 -12.76 -10.16
CA LEU A 403 2.76 -11.50 -10.62
C LEU A 403 1.67 -11.75 -11.66
N VAL A 404 0.44 -11.33 -11.38
CA VAL A 404 -0.71 -11.44 -12.27
C VAL A 404 -0.96 -10.13 -13.01
N TYR A 405 -0.79 -9.02 -12.31
CA TYR A 405 -0.94 -7.67 -12.86
C TYR A 405 -0.02 -6.69 -12.13
N ASP A 406 0.51 -5.74 -12.87
CA ASP A 406 1.20 -4.55 -12.36
C ASP A 406 0.66 -3.34 -13.10
N SER A 407 0.27 -2.29 -12.39
CA SER A 407 -0.23 -1.05 -13.00
C SER A 407 0.83 -0.30 -13.82
N GLY A 408 2.08 -0.74 -13.76
CA GLY A 408 3.18 -0.21 -14.57
C GLY A 408 3.50 1.25 -14.26
N ASP A 409 3.34 2.09 -15.27
CA ASP A 409 3.48 3.55 -15.19
C ASP A 409 2.13 4.28 -15.23
N ASP A 410 1.01 3.56 -15.03
CA ASP A 410 -0.35 4.10 -15.19
C ASP A 410 -0.67 5.16 -14.15
N LEU A 411 -0.30 4.95 -12.86
CA LEU A 411 -0.58 5.90 -11.78
C LEU A 411 0.09 7.25 -12.05
N SER A 412 1.37 7.26 -12.38
CA SER A 412 2.13 8.48 -12.69
C SER A 412 1.53 9.24 -13.88
N LYS A 413 1.18 8.52 -14.97
CA LYS A 413 0.56 9.13 -16.16
C LYS A 413 -0.79 9.74 -15.86
N ARG A 414 -1.62 9.04 -15.07
CA ARG A 414 -2.95 9.51 -14.72
C ARG A 414 -2.90 10.69 -13.78
N LEU A 415 -2.03 10.66 -12.77
CA LEU A 415 -1.87 11.79 -11.86
C LEU A 415 -1.42 13.04 -12.61
N TYR A 416 -0.43 12.93 -13.51
CA TYR A 416 0.01 14.03 -14.35
C TYR A 416 -1.13 14.61 -15.20
N ALA A 417 -1.95 13.74 -15.80
CA ALA A 417 -3.09 14.17 -16.61
C ALA A 417 -4.23 14.76 -15.78
N HIS A 418 -4.42 14.31 -14.53
CA HIS A 418 -5.46 14.77 -13.63
C HIS A 418 -5.12 16.12 -13.01
N ASN A 419 -3.93 16.23 -12.42
CA ASN A 419 -3.43 17.47 -11.82
C ASN A 419 -1.89 17.49 -11.87
N MET A 420 -1.35 18.25 -12.79
CA MET A 420 0.09 18.37 -13.00
C MET A 420 0.80 18.92 -11.73
N ASP A 421 0.18 19.84 -11.00
CA ASP A 421 0.78 20.44 -9.80
C ASP A 421 1.02 19.44 -8.65
N LEU A 422 0.41 18.25 -8.71
CA LEU A 422 0.57 17.18 -7.72
C LEU A 422 1.49 16.04 -8.19
N PHE A 423 1.94 16.06 -9.45
CA PHE A 423 2.75 14.98 -9.99
C PHE A 423 4.06 14.80 -9.23
N ASN A 424 4.28 13.59 -8.68
CA ASN A 424 5.43 13.24 -7.85
C ASN A 424 5.80 14.36 -6.85
N GLY A 425 4.77 15.00 -6.30
CA GLY A 425 4.92 16.11 -5.37
C GLY A 425 5.41 15.64 -4.00
N HIS A 426 5.93 16.55 -3.23
CA HIS A 426 6.36 16.31 -1.86
C HIS A 426 5.71 17.33 -0.92
N VAL A 427 5.38 16.92 0.28
CA VAL A 427 4.94 17.83 1.35
C VAL A 427 6.10 18.01 2.33
N GLY A 428 7.14 18.69 1.86
CA GLY A 428 8.41 18.75 2.62
C GLY A 428 8.58 19.98 3.49
N LYS A 429 7.82 21.06 3.22
CA LYS A 429 7.94 22.32 3.98
C LYS A 429 6.59 23.01 4.13
N ALA A 430 6.18 23.24 5.37
CA ALA A 430 4.95 23.92 5.71
C ALA A 430 4.72 25.26 4.98
N SER A 431 5.81 25.99 4.67
CA SER A 431 5.74 27.29 3.99
C SER A 431 5.62 27.20 2.46
N HIS A 432 5.82 26.02 1.87
CA HIS A 432 5.65 25.85 0.42
C HIS A 432 4.18 25.75 0.06
N ARG A 433 3.86 26.13 -1.18
CA ARG A 433 2.56 25.88 -1.81
C ARG A 433 2.62 24.56 -2.56
N PRO A 434 1.52 23.81 -2.71
CA PRO A 434 1.53 22.49 -3.34
C PRO A 434 2.30 22.43 -4.67
N PHE A 435 2.11 23.39 -5.57
CA PHE A 435 2.78 23.41 -6.86
C PHE A 435 4.29 23.70 -6.79
N GLU A 436 4.82 24.21 -5.67
CA GLU A 436 6.27 24.42 -5.47
C GLU A 436 7.01 23.13 -5.12
N ASP A 437 6.26 22.14 -4.66
CA ASP A 437 6.76 20.81 -4.33
C ASP A 437 6.54 19.79 -5.46
N TYR A 438 6.04 20.25 -6.61
CA TYR A 438 5.89 19.48 -7.84
C TYR A 438 7.20 18.80 -8.23
N ASP A 439 7.11 17.52 -8.64
CA ASP A 439 8.21 16.74 -9.21
C ASP A 439 9.36 16.36 -8.25
N LEU A 440 9.35 16.85 -7.02
CA LEU A 440 10.45 16.67 -6.06
C LEU A 440 10.74 15.21 -5.72
N ARG A 441 9.75 14.29 -5.86
CA ARG A 441 9.90 12.86 -5.59
C ARG A 441 10.29 12.04 -6.81
N SER A 442 10.34 12.63 -8.02
CA SER A 442 10.74 11.92 -9.25
C SER A 442 12.12 11.29 -9.14
N ARG A 443 13.05 11.96 -8.49
CA ARG A 443 14.40 11.46 -8.22
C ARG A 443 14.50 10.33 -7.18
N SER A 444 13.40 9.96 -6.51
CA SER A 444 13.38 8.90 -5.49
C SER A 444 12.26 7.88 -5.78
N LYS A 445 11.21 7.83 -4.97
CA LYS A 445 10.17 6.81 -5.03
C LYS A 445 8.89 7.24 -5.80
N GLY A 446 8.82 8.49 -6.29
CA GLY A 446 7.67 9.01 -7.07
C GLY A 446 6.46 9.33 -6.19
N LEU A 447 5.29 8.76 -6.53
CA LEU A 447 4.07 8.97 -5.73
C LEU A 447 3.97 8.12 -4.46
N GLU A 448 4.88 7.18 -4.27
CA GLU A 448 4.90 6.32 -3.07
C GLU A 448 3.53 5.70 -2.81
N THR A 449 3.27 4.56 -3.49
CA THR A 449 1.99 3.85 -3.39
C THR A 449 1.98 3.08 -2.08
N GLU A 450 1.18 3.54 -1.11
CA GLU A 450 1.26 3.20 0.30
C GLU A 450 0.21 2.17 0.72
N ALA A 451 -1.05 2.54 0.69
CA ALA A 451 -2.12 1.74 1.22
C ALA A 451 -3.07 1.23 0.14
N VAL A 452 -3.62 0.04 0.35
CA VAL A 452 -4.61 -0.57 -0.55
C VAL A 452 -5.81 -1.12 0.22
N ALA A 453 -6.98 -1.03 -0.41
CA ALA A 453 -8.19 -1.69 0.08
C ALA A 453 -8.97 -2.31 -1.09
N THR A 454 -9.80 -3.31 -0.76
CA THR A 454 -10.78 -3.87 -1.70
C THR A 454 -12.18 -3.78 -1.15
N GLY A 455 -13.16 -3.63 -2.02
CA GLY A 455 -14.57 -3.58 -1.62
C GLY A 455 -15.48 -4.20 -2.66
N GLU A 456 -16.55 -4.84 -2.20
CA GLU A 456 -17.58 -5.38 -3.09
C GLU A 456 -18.78 -4.44 -3.10
N ILE A 457 -19.14 -3.92 -4.27
CA ILE A 457 -20.33 -3.09 -4.47
C ILE A 457 -21.10 -3.61 -5.68
N GLU A 458 -22.36 -3.99 -5.48
CA GLU A 458 -23.24 -4.52 -6.54
C GLU A 458 -22.62 -5.69 -7.33
N GLY A 459 -21.86 -6.57 -6.65
CA GLY A 459 -21.20 -7.74 -7.25
C GLY A 459 -19.95 -7.43 -8.07
N ARG A 460 -19.38 -6.24 -7.91
CA ARG A 460 -18.09 -5.82 -8.49
C ARG A 460 -17.04 -5.65 -7.42
N THR A 461 -15.87 -6.14 -7.69
CA THR A 461 -14.69 -5.90 -6.85
C THR A 461 -14.07 -4.56 -7.23
N LEU A 462 -14.08 -3.61 -6.31
CA LEU A 462 -13.35 -2.34 -6.43
C LEU A 462 -12.00 -2.45 -5.75
N LEU A 463 -11.00 -1.79 -6.33
CA LEU A 463 -9.65 -1.66 -5.81
C LEU A 463 -9.42 -0.18 -5.52
N PHE A 464 -9.04 0.13 -4.29
CA PHE A 464 -8.65 1.47 -3.85
C PHE A 464 -7.16 1.45 -3.58
N VAL A 465 -6.46 2.39 -4.19
CA VAL A 465 -5.00 2.50 -4.15
C VAL A 465 -4.64 3.90 -3.70
N ALA A 466 -4.14 4.02 -2.50
CA ALA A 466 -3.72 5.28 -1.92
C ALA A 466 -2.21 5.50 -2.11
N ASN A 467 -1.83 6.75 -2.32
CA ASN A 467 -0.45 7.15 -2.46
C ASN A 467 -0.12 8.17 -1.38
N GLU A 468 1.00 8.00 -0.76
CA GLU A 468 1.55 8.87 0.26
C GLU A 468 1.81 10.28 -0.30
N ARG A 469 2.48 10.37 -1.45
CA ARG A 469 2.95 11.63 -2.03
C ARG A 469 2.18 12.08 -3.27
N PRO A 470 1.46 13.20 -3.18
CA PRO A 470 1.19 14.05 -2.03
C PRO A 470 -0.12 13.73 -1.28
N GLY A 471 -0.70 12.54 -1.46
CA GLY A 471 -1.99 12.12 -0.91
C GLY A 471 -3.07 12.07 -1.98
N THR A 472 -3.22 10.90 -2.60
CA THR A 472 -4.22 10.65 -3.65
C THR A 472 -4.76 9.23 -3.56
N ILE A 473 -6.01 9.02 -3.94
CA ILE A 473 -6.63 7.70 -3.98
C ILE A 473 -7.11 7.43 -5.40
N PHE A 474 -6.59 6.35 -5.99
CA PHE A 474 -7.02 5.84 -7.29
C PHE A 474 -8.05 4.74 -7.12
N VAL A 475 -9.06 4.72 -7.98
CA VAL A 475 -10.12 3.71 -7.96
C VAL A 475 -10.10 2.93 -9.27
N TYR A 476 -10.02 1.60 -9.11
CA TYR A 476 -10.15 0.64 -10.21
C TYR A 476 -11.26 -0.37 -9.90
N SER A 477 -11.72 -1.10 -10.89
CA SER A 477 -12.60 -2.26 -10.70
C SER A 477 -12.11 -3.48 -11.46
N LEU A 478 -12.50 -4.66 -10.97
CA LEU A 478 -12.37 -5.92 -11.67
C LEU A 478 -13.73 -6.39 -12.15
N ASP A 479 -13.87 -6.61 -13.45
CA ASP A 479 -15.11 -7.10 -14.04
C ASP A 479 -15.03 -8.59 -14.40
N SER A 480 -14.35 -8.94 -15.49
CA SER A 480 -14.27 -10.31 -15.96
C SER A 480 -12.88 -10.93 -15.86
N ASP A 481 -11.85 -10.13 -15.82
CA ASP A 481 -10.45 -10.52 -15.96
C ASP A 481 -9.60 -9.75 -14.93
N VAL A 482 -9.00 -10.47 -13.99
CA VAL A 482 -8.14 -9.90 -12.93
C VAL A 482 -6.88 -9.23 -13.49
N THR A 483 -6.49 -9.57 -14.74
CA THR A 483 -5.34 -8.98 -15.42
C THR A 483 -5.65 -7.64 -16.10
N LYS A 484 -6.90 -7.17 -16.00
CA LYS A 484 -7.39 -5.95 -16.67
C LYS A 484 -8.23 -5.09 -15.73
N PRO A 485 -7.66 -4.57 -14.65
CA PRO A 485 -8.35 -3.58 -13.83
C PRO A 485 -8.77 -2.36 -14.66
N GLU A 486 -10.02 -1.96 -14.53
CA GLU A 486 -10.58 -0.77 -15.20
C GLU A 486 -10.46 0.43 -14.27
N PHE A 487 -9.81 1.49 -14.73
CA PHE A 487 -9.69 2.73 -13.99
C PHE A 487 -10.98 3.57 -14.03
N HIS A 488 -11.34 4.16 -12.87
CA HIS A 488 -12.52 5.01 -12.74
C HIS A 488 -12.21 6.44 -12.31
N TYR A 489 -11.46 6.63 -11.22
CA TYR A 489 -11.38 7.92 -10.55
C TYR A 489 -10.04 8.16 -9.86
N ILE A 490 -9.67 9.44 -9.73
CA ILE A 490 -8.64 9.91 -8.81
C ILE A 490 -9.29 10.89 -7.83
N TYR A 491 -9.08 10.66 -6.56
CA TYR A 491 -9.46 11.57 -5.49
C TYR A 491 -8.22 12.22 -4.89
N SER A 492 -8.33 13.47 -4.48
CA SER A 492 -7.32 14.18 -3.69
C SER A 492 -8.01 15.06 -2.65
N GLY A 493 -7.49 15.05 -1.43
CA GLY A 493 -7.91 15.93 -0.35
C GLY A 493 -7.24 17.30 -0.38
N ILE A 494 -6.45 17.60 -1.42
CA ILE A 494 -5.72 18.86 -1.60
C ILE A 494 -6.55 19.79 -2.48
N PRO A 495 -6.89 21.01 -2.01
CA PRO A 495 -7.59 21.97 -2.86
C PRO A 495 -6.70 22.49 -3.99
N GLU A 496 -7.30 22.70 -5.16
CA GLU A 496 -6.64 23.38 -6.28
C GLU A 496 -6.38 24.85 -5.93
N THR A 497 -5.17 25.17 -5.50
CA THR A 497 -4.76 26.52 -5.15
C THR A 497 -3.29 26.76 -5.47
N ARG A 498 -2.97 28.00 -5.89
CA ARG A 498 -1.58 28.44 -6.08
C ARG A 498 -1.23 29.62 -5.16
N THR A 499 -2.07 29.92 -4.17
CA THR A 499 -1.89 31.10 -3.31
C THR A 499 -1.64 30.76 -1.86
N LYS A 500 -2.06 29.57 -1.39
CA LYS A 500 -1.91 29.12 0.00
C LYS A 500 -0.78 28.12 0.13
N SER A 501 0.01 28.27 1.20
CA SER A 501 0.98 27.29 1.64
C SER A 501 0.33 26.08 2.29
N TRP A 502 1.09 24.96 2.47
CA TRP A 502 0.61 23.80 3.22
C TRP A 502 0.12 24.17 4.63
N GLN A 503 0.86 25.05 5.34
CA GLN A 503 0.45 25.51 6.67
C GLN A 503 -0.86 26.30 6.63
N GLU A 504 -1.01 27.23 5.68
CA GLU A 504 -2.25 28.02 5.55
C GLU A 504 -3.45 27.14 5.20
N LEU A 505 -3.25 26.10 4.35
CA LEU A 505 -4.30 25.13 4.05
C LEU A 505 -4.66 24.29 5.28
N TYR A 506 -3.66 23.91 6.08
CA TYR A 506 -3.86 23.18 7.33
C TYR A 506 -4.60 24.02 8.37
N ASP A 507 -4.19 25.26 8.61
CA ASP A 507 -4.79 26.17 9.57
C ASP A 507 -6.25 26.49 9.20
N ASP A 508 -6.54 26.59 7.92
CA ASP A 508 -7.90 26.78 7.38
C ASP A 508 -8.73 25.49 7.32
N ARG A 509 -8.19 24.34 7.80
CA ARG A 509 -8.85 23.03 7.78
C ARG A 509 -9.28 22.58 6.37
N GLN A 510 -8.44 22.85 5.38
CA GLN A 510 -8.69 22.54 3.97
C GLN A 510 -7.89 21.34 3.46
N LEU A 511 -6.93 20.83 4.24
CA LEU A 511 -6.19 19.61 3.91
C LEU A 511 -6.87 18.37 4.47
N SER A 512 -6.75 17.25 3.76
CA SER A 512 -7.09 15.93 4.26
C SER A 512 -6.29 14.88 3.48
N GLU A 513 -6.10 13.71 4.08
CA GLU A 513 -5.44 12.52 3.51
C GLU A 513 -4.03 12.82 2.94
N ILE A 514 -3.29 13.77 3.53
CA ILE A 514 -1.89 13.99 3.19
C ILE A 514 -1.05 12.94 3.91
N ASP A 515 -0.21 12.27 3.15
CA ASP A 515 0.54 11.12 3.68
C ASP A 515 -0.46 10.03 4.09
N CYS A 516 -1.04 9.38 3.09
CA CYS A 516 -2.14 8.44 3.29
C CYS A 516 -1.58 7.08 3.75
N GLU A 517 -1.68 6.78 5.05
CA GLU A 517 -1.10 5.59 5.67
C GLU A 517 -2.06 4.39 5.65
N ASP A 518 -3.34 4.63 5.86
CA ASP A 518 -4.32 3.55 5.91
C ASP A 518 -5.62 3.90 5.20
N ILE A 519 -6.22 2.89 4.59
CA ILE A 519 -7.49 2.97 3.89
C ILE A 519 -8.35 1.73 4.18
N LYS A 520 -9.49 1.93 4.82
CA LYS A 520 -10.45 0.85 5.14
C LYS A 520 -11.74 1.04 4.35
N PHE A 521 -12.12 0.04 3.57
CA PHE A 521 -13.44 -0.01 2.94
C PHE A 521 -14.49 -0.51 3.92
N VAL A 522 -15.58 0.23 4.06
CA VAL A 522 -16.73 -0.14 4.89
C VAL A 522 -17.98 -0.24 4.01
N SER A 523 -18.57 -1.43 3.95
CA SER A 523 -19.78 -1.68 3.18
C SER A 523 -20.98 -0.87 3.70
N GLY A 524 -21.97 -0.61 2.85
CA GLY A 524 -23.08 0.29 3.19
C GLY A 524 -23.90 -0.14 4.40
N ASP A 525 -24.05 -1.45 4.63
CA ASP A 525 -24.77 -2.03 5.78
C ASP A 525 -24.02 -1.84 7.12
N LYS A 526 -22.69 -1.68 7.08
CA LYS A 526 -21.82 -1.47 8.24
C LYS A 526 -21.42 0.01 8.44
N SER A 527 -21.51 0.80 7.40
CA SER A 527 -21.05 2.20 7.36
C SER A 527 -21.91 3.12 8.24
N PRO A 528 -21.34 4.21 8.77
CA PRO A 528 -22.11 5.23 9.49
C PRO A 528 -23.05 6.04 8.59
N THR A 529 -22.81 6.04 7.28
CA THR A 529 -23.63 6.80 6.30
C THR A 529 -24.77 6.00 5.69
N GLY A 530 -24.81 4.67 5.90
CA GLY A 530 -25.71 3.75 5.20
C GLY A 530 -25.37 3.52 3.73
N LYS A 531 -24.22 4.05 3.26
CA LYS A 531 -23.63 3.86 1.93
C LYS A 531 -22.20 3.37 2.08
N PRO A 532 -21.62 2.70 1.06
CA PRO A 532 -20.21 2.34 1.12
C PRO A 532 -19.32 3.57 1.32
N VAL A 533 -18.33 3.45 2.20
CA VAL A 533 -17.37 4.52 2.48
C VAL A 533 -15.95 3.97 2.57
N LEU A 534 -14.99 4.87 2.44
CA LEU A 534 -13.62 4.67 2.88
C LEU A 534 -13.44 5.47 4.19
N LEU A 535 -12.77 4.86 5.16
CA LEU A 535 -12.14 5.53 6.28
C LEU A 535 -10.67 5.65 5.92
N VAL A 536 -10.13 6.86 5.96
CA VAL A 536 -8.78 7.15 5.48
C VAL A 536 -8.04 7.97 6.50
N THR A 537 -6.85 7.54 6.88
CA THR A 537 -5.92 8.30 7.72
C THR A 537 -4.89 9.03 6.85
N GLY A 538 -4.35 10.12 7.37
CA GLY A 538 -3.27 10.86 6.72
C GLY A 538 -2.34 11.44 7.77
N SER A 539 -1.12 10.91 7.89
CA SER A 539 -0.19 11.18 8.99
C SER A 539 0.29 12.62 9.02
N VAL A 540 0.70 13.16 7.89
CA VAL A 540 1.16 14.56 7.77
C VAL A 540 0.03 15.55 8.05
N SER A 541 -1.19 15.28 7.58
CA SER A 541 -2.33 16.15 7.87
C SER A 541 -2.95 15.90 9.25
N GLY A 542 -2.61 14.82 9.92
CA GLY A 542 -3.21 14.42 11.19
C GLY A 542 -4.73 14.29 11.09
N THR A 543 -5.23 13.53 10.11
CA THR A 543 -6.66 13.52 9.78
C THR A 543 -7.23 12.11 9.67
N LEU A 544 -8.49 11.94 10.12
CA LEU A 544 -9.37 10.85 9.75
C LEU A 544 -10.48 11.38 8.86
N SER A 545 -10.67 10.81 7.70
CA SER A 545 -11.72 11.20 6.75
C SER A 545 -12.73 10.09 6.48
N ILE A 546 -13.98 10.48 6.28
CA ILE A 546 -15.04 9.64 5.71
C ILE A 546 -15.27 10.06 4.27
N ILE A 547 -15.05 9.14 3.33
CA ILE A 547 -15.20 9.36 1.90
C ILE A 547 -16.28 8.42 1.37
N ASN A 548 -17.38 8.94 0.81
CA ASN A 548 -18.41 8.13 0.17
C ASN A 548 -17.88 7.50 -1.12
N VAL A 549 -18.21 6.24 -1.34
CA VAL A 549 -17.99 5.54 -2.61
C VAL A 549 -19.31 5.50 -3.36
N GLU A 550 -19.40 6.24 -4.45
CA GLU A 550 -20.61 6.37 -5.27
C GLU A 550 -20.44 5.58 -6.55
N VAL A 551 -21.28 4.57 -6.78
CA VAL A 551 -21.31 3.79 -8.01
C VAL A 551 -22.59 4.12 -8.75
N THR A 552 -22.48 4.56 -10.01
CA THR A 552 -23.60 4.89 -10.86
C THR A 552 -23.56 4.05 -12.13
N LYS A 553 -24.70 3.46 -12.53
CA LYS A 553 -24.82 2.77 -13.81
C LYS A 553 -24.92 3.84 -14.90
N SER A 554 -24.00 3.82 -15.85
CA SER A 554 -24.13 4.62 -17.05
C SER A 554 -25.26 4.08 -17.91
N PRO A 555 -26.15 4.94 -18.46
CA PRO A 555 -27.17 4.46 -19.36
C PRO A 555 -26.50 3.76 -20.57
N PRO A 556 -27.10 2.66 -21.10
CA PRO A 556 -26.55 1.97 -22.26
C PRO A 556 -26.28 2.96 -23.39
N GLN A 557 -25.06 3.04 -23.86
CA GLN A 557 -24.75 3.86 -25.03
C GLN A 557 -25.47 3.26 -26.23
N THR A 558 -26.55 3.87 -26.64
CA THR A 558 -27.16 3.59 -27.96
C THR A 558 -26.20 4.17 -29.00
N GLU A 559 -25.43 3.31 -29.64
CA GLU A 559 -24.70 3.71 -30.85
C GLU A 559 -25.70 4.35 -31.83
N LYS A 560 -25.55 5.65 -32.07
CA LYS A 560 -26.25 6.28 -33.19
C LYS A 560 -25.77 5.65 -34.47
N PRO A 561 -26.66 5.12 -35.31
CA PRO A 561 -26.25 4.62 -36.61
C PRO A 561 -25.62 5.77 -37.39
N THR A 562 -24.32 5.71 -37.63
CA THR A 562 -23.62 6.63 -38.51
C THR A 562 -24.10 6.38 -39.94
N SER A 563 -24.95 7.26 -40.43
CA SER A 563 -25.21 7.39 -41.86
C SER A 563 -23.97 8.01 -42.50
N SER A 564 -23.06 7.20 -43.05
CA SER A 564 -22.00 7.70 -43.90
C SER A 564 -22.18 7.17 -45.32
N ALA A 565 -22.59 8.06 -46.20
CA ALA A 565 -22.28 7.92 -47.59
C ALA A 565 -20.85 8.43 -47.83
N GLY A 566 -19.98 7.57 -48.34
CA GLY A 566 -18.79 7.93 -49.12
C GLY A 566 -17.47 8.13 -48.39
N GLY A 567 -16.51 7.22 -48.67
CA GLY A 567 -15.08 7.46 -48.51
C GLY A 567 -14.33 6.39 -47.73
N LEU A 568 -13.75 5.44 -48.44
CA LEU A 568 -12.79 4.47 -47.88
C LEU A 568 -11.53 5.18 -47.43
N THR A 569 -11.23 5.12 -46.12
CA THR A 569 -9.84 5.04 -45.61
C THR A 569 -9.86 4.25 -44.30
N SER A 570 -8.98 3.29 -44.20
CA SER A 570 -8.80 2.30 -43.17
C SER A 570 -8.32 2.86 -41.83
N GLU A 571 -9.10 2.62 -40.78
CA GLU A 571 -8.56 2.33 -39.44
C GLU A 571 -9.53 1.39 -38.73
N LEU A 572 -9.08 0.15 -38.54
CA LEU A 572 -9.82 -0.87 -37.80
C LEU A 572 -9.64 -0.61 -36.30
N THR A 573 -10.67 -0.09 -35.66
CA THR A 573 -10.82 -0.23 -34.21
C THR A 573 -11.46 -1.60 -33.95
N LEU A 574 -10.67 -2.52 -33.37
CA LEU A 574 -11.07 -3.90 -33.10
C LEU A 574 -11.97 -3.91 -31.85
N ALA A 575 -13.27 -3.88 -32.05
CA ALA A 575 -14.23 -4.29 -31.03
C ALA A 575 -14.22 -5.83 -31.00
N VAL A 576 -13.91 -6.42 -29.83
CA VAL A 576 -13.92 -7.87 -29.64
C VAL A 576 -15.37 -8.34 -29.67
N ILE A 577 -15.84 -8.83 -30.84
CA ILE A 577 -17.10 -9.52 -30.96
C ILE A 577 -16.82 -10.99 -30.68
N THR A 578 -17.22 -11.47 -29.52
CA THR A 578 -17.20 -12.92 -29.23
C THR A 578 -18.42 -13.55 -29.89
N THR A 579 -18.24 -14.13 -31.07
CA THR A 579 -19.28 -14.82 -31.78
C THR A 579 -19.38 -16.26 -31.28
N ALA A 580 -20.39 -16.59 -30.48
CA ALA A 580 -20.74 -17.98 -30.20
C ALA A 580 -21.60 -18.53 -31.34
N VAL A 581 -21.03 -19.34 -32.21
CA VAL A 581 -21.77 -20.08 -33.24
C VAL A 581 -22.22 -21.42 -32.67
N VAL A 582 -23.49 -21.55 -32.33
CA VAL A 582 -24.10 -22.85 -32.00
C VAL A 582 -24.59 -23.50 -33.27
N TYR A 583 -23.91 -24.56 -33.74
CA TYR A 583 -24.39 -25.43 -34.83
C TYR A 583 -25.42 -26.41 -34.27
N LEU A 584 -26.69 -26.23 -34.62
CA LEU A 584 -27.72 -27.26 -34.51
C LEU A 584 -27.88 -27.95 -35.88
N CYS A 585 -27.15 -29.07 -36.05
CA CYS A 585 -27.45 -30.02 -37.14
C CYS A 585 -28.48 -31.03 -36.66
N GLY A 586 -29.73 -30.80 -37.00
CA GLY A 586 -30.77 -31.84 -36.93
C GLY A 586 -30.65 -32.79 -38.11
N ARG A 587 -30.33 -34.05 -37.86
CA ARG A 587 -30.47 -35.15 -38.84
C ARG A 587 -31.95 -35.45 -39.02
N MET A 588 -32.42 -35.46 -40.25
CA MET A 588 -33.56 -36.26 -40.65
C MET A 588 -33.22 -37.10 -41.89
N TRP A 589 -33.48 -38.34 -41.76
CA TRP A 589 -33.48 -39.40 -42.71
C TRP A 589 -34.95 -39.65 -43.17
N PRO A 590 -35.21 -40.47 -44.25
CA PRO A 590 -34.34 -41.14 -45.20
C PRO A 590 -34.17 -40.42 -46.50
#